data_3d03d690beded048fbec16f718c18d7a
#
_entry.id   3d03d690beded048fbec16f718c18d7a
#
_cell.length_a   1.000
_cell.length_b   1.000
_cell.length_c   1.000
_cell.angle_alpha   90.00
_cell.angle_beta   90.00
_cell.angle_gamma   90.00
#
_symmetry.space_group_name_H-M   'P 1'
#
loop_
_entity.id
_entity.type
_entity.pdbx_description
1 polymer ?
#
loop_
_entity_poly.entity_id
_entity_poly.type
_entity_poly.pdbx_seq_one_letter_code
_entity_poly.pdbx_strand_id
1 'polypeptide(L)'
;IWVNLYIGNSTEINTDNTNVTLRQETNYPWDVTVKLTVTPSNPLKKEIRLRIPSWCEQYTLSVNGQLVKAPTEKGYAVLNKEWKQGDVISLSMEMPVKLMTADPRVKQNIGKRAIQRGPLVYCMEEVDNPQDFDNLKIAANTSFNAQFNPKLLNGITTIKATTNELAITLVPYYTWDNRKAGKMKVWIDYNE
;
A
#
# COMPACT_ATOMS: atom_id res chain seq x y z
N ILE A 1 -22.44 -4.95 3.58
CA ILE A 1 -21.60 -3.74 3.77
C ILE A 1 -20.37 -3.91 2.91
N TRP A 2 -20.03 -2.86 2.13
CA TRP A 2 -18.86 -2.88 1.24
C TRP A 2 -17.84 -1.86 1.72
N VAL A 3 -16.62 -2.30 2.00
CA VAL A 3 -15.48 -1.46 2.39
C VAL A 3 -14.57 -1.32 1.17
N ASN A 4 -14.70 -0.18 0.49
CA ASN A 4 -14.03 0.08 -0.80
C ASN A 4 -12.71 0.83 -0.64
N LEU A 5 -12.59 1.65 0.41
CA LEU A 5 -11.43 2.50 0.69
C LEU A 5 -10.98 2.30 2.12
N TYR A 6 -9.67 2.33 2.32
CA TYR A 6 -9.04 2.20 3.62
C TYR A 6 -8.50 3.55 4.09
N ILE A 7 -9.36 4.27 4.81
CA ILE A 7 -9.09 5.60 5.38
C ILE A 7 -9.61 5.59 6.81
N GLY A 8 -8.85 6.09 7.78
CA GLY A 8 -9.29 6.21 9.17
C GLY A 8 -10.59 7.03 9.25
N ASN A 9 -11.68 6.39 9.70
CA ASN A 9 -13.00 7.02 9.84
C ASN A 9 -13.90 6.22 10.78
N SER A 10 -15.05 6.82 11.10
CA SER A 10 -16.17 6.15 11.76
C SER A 10 -17.45 6.50 11.03
N THR A 11 -18.21 5.47 10.63
CA THR A 11 -19.42 5.62 9.81
C THR A 11 -20.58 4.88 10.48
N GLU A 12 -21.71 5.53 10.57
CA GLU A 12 -22.98 4.91 10.97
C GLU A 12 -23.75 4.44 9.73
N ILE A 13 -24.15 3.18 9.73
CA ILE A 13 -24.85 2.53 8.64
C ILE A 13 -26.20 2.06 9.17
N ASN A 14 -27.26 2.61 8.61
CA ASN A 14 -28.61 2.16 8.88
C ASN A 14 -28.91 0.94 8.02
N THR A 15 -29.28 -0.15 8.65
CA THR A 15 -29.79 -1.36 7.98
C THR A 15 -31.26 -1.55 8.34
N ASP A 16 -31.96 -2.43 7.62
CA ASP A 16 -33.41 -2.59 7.77
C ASP A 16 -33.88 -2.85 9.21
N ASN A 17 -33.02 -3.44 10.06
CA ASN A 17 -33.41 -3.85 11.41
C ASN A 17 -32.46 -3.38 12.53
N THR A 18 -31.33 -2.74 12.22
CA THR A 18 -30.37 -2.30 13.22
C THR A 18 -29.39 -1.28 12.64
N ASN A 19 -28.84 -0.45 13.50
CA ASN A 19 -27.74 0.47 13.15
C ASN A 19 -26.41 -0.20 13.43
N VAL A 20 -25.42 0.04 12.56
CA VAL A 20 -24.07 -0.48 12.69
C VAL A 20 -23.08 0.68 12.62
N THR A 21 -22.29 0.85 13.65
CA THR A 21 -21.10 1.72 13.55
C THR A 21 -19.92 0.87 13.06
N LEU A 22 -19.32 1.30 11.97
CA LEU A 22 -18.08 0.74 11.43
C LEU A 22 -16.96 1.76 11.59
N ARG A 23 -15.98 1.46 12.45
CA ARG A 23 -14.81 2.31 12.67
C ARG A 23 -13.60 1.68 12.00
N GLN A 24 -12.92 2.45 11.13
CA GLN A 24 -11.66 2.08 10.52
C GLN A 24 -10.49 2.79 11.21
N GLU A 25 -9.45 2.03 11.55
CA GLU A 25 -8.19 2.51 12.12
C GLU A 25 -7.06 1.98 11.23
N THR A 26 -6.31 2.87 10.58
CA THR A 26 -5.25 2.50 9.66
C THR A 26 -4.34 3.68 9.37
N ASN A 27 -3.07 3.36 9.07
CA ASN A 27 -2.10 4.26 8.45
C ASN A 27 -1.85 3.86 6.97
N TYR A 28 -2.81 3.19 6.34
CA TYR A 28 -2.72 2.88 4.91
C TYR A 28 -2.66 4.19 4.08
N PRO A 29 -1.81 4.32 3.06
CA PRO A 29 -1.00 3.29 2.41
C PRO A 29 0.44 3.16 2.95
N TRP A 30 0.79 3.79 4.06
CA TRP A 30 2.14 3.69 4.65
C TRP A 30 2.34 2.42 5.47
N ASP A 31 1.27 1.92 6.08
CA ASP A 31 1.23 0.65 6.79
C ASP A 31 0.37 -0.37 6.02
N VAL A 32 0.63 -1.64 6.26
CA VAL A 32 -0.03 -2.77 5.62
C VAL A 32 -1.35 -3.14 6.28
N THR A 33 -1.61 -2.64 7.50
CA THR A 33 -2.70 -3.10 8.35
C THR A 33 -3.90 -2.13 8.35
N VAL A 34 -5.07 -2.72 8.22
CA VAL A 34 -6.37 -2.05 8.39
C VAL A 34 -7.15 -2.79 9.48
N LYS A 35 -7.58 -2.07 10.51
CA LYS A 35 -8.43 -2.58 11.57
C LYS A 35 -9.82 -1.97 11.44
N LEU A 36 -10.85 -2.83 11.47
CA LEU A 36 -12.24 -2.40 11.45
C LEU A 36 -12.94 -2.92 12.71
N THR A 37 -13.52 -2.03 13.48
CA THR A 37 -14.38 -2.38 14.63
C THR A 37 -15.83 -2.29 14.18
N VAL A 38 -16.57 -3.38 14.36
CA VAL A 38 -17.99 -3.50 14.00
C VAL A 38 -18.82 -3.41 15.26
N THR A 39 -19.70 -2.42 15.33
CA THR A 39 -20.53 -2.18 16.53
C THR A 39 -21.99 -2.06 16.10
N PRO A 40 -22.71 -3.19 15.96
CA PRO A 40 -24.15 -3.17 15.72
C PRO A 40 -24.91 -2.90 17.03
N SER A 41 -26.06 -2.22 16.93
CA SER A 41 -26.95 -1.98 18.09
C SER A 41 -27.54 -3.28 18.65
N ASN A 42 -27.76 -4.28 17.78
CA ASN A 42 -28.17 -5.64 18.12
C ASN A 42 -27.39 -6.62 17.26
N PRO A 43 -27.22 -7.89 17.66
CA PRO A 43 -26.55 -8.89 16.83
C PRO A 43 -27.09 -8.90 15.41
N LEU A 44 -26.19 -8.82 14.43
CA LEU A 44 -26.55 -8.64 13.01
C LEU A 44 -25.89 -9.69 12.14
N LYS A 45 -26.69 -10.53 11.50
CA LYS A 45 -26.21 -11.44 10.45
C LYS A 45 -26.13 -10.66 9.14
N LYS A 46 -24.92 -10.32 8.70
CA LYS A 46 -24.69 -9.53 7.49
C LYS A 46 -23.34 -9.86 6.87
N GLU A 47 -23.26 -9.76 5.54
CA GLU A 47 -22.01 -9.79 4.82
C GLU A 47 -21.24 -8.47 4.98
N ILE A 48 -19.93 -8.56 5.30
CA ILE A 48 -18.98 -7.48 5.17
C ILE A 48 -17.97 -7.88 4.10
N ARG A 49 -17.81 -7.05 3.07
CA ARG A 49 -16.92 -7.24 1.95
C ARG A 49 -15.78 -6.26 2.01
N LEU A 50 -14.55 -6.77 2.06
CA LEU A 50 -13.32 -5.99 2.14
C LEU A 50 -12.63 -6.00 0.78
N ARG A 51 -12.39 -4.85 0.19
CA ARG A 51 -11.71 -4.78 -1.11
C ARG A 51 -10.28 -5.28 -1.00
N ILE A 52 -9.89 -6.21 -1.87
CA ILE A 52 -8.50 -6.62 -2.07
C ILE A 52 -8.02 -5.97 -3.37
N PRO A 53 -7.14 -4.94 -3.29
CA PRO A 53 -6.64 -4.24 -4.47
C PRO A 53 -5.84 -5.16 -5.38
N SER A 54 -5.83 -4.90 -6.68
CA SER A 54 -5.15 -5.73 -7.68
C SER A 54 -3.61 -5.80 -7.51
N TRP A 55 -3.01 -4.83 -6.85
CA TRP A 55 -1.58 -4.85 -6.51
C TRP A 55 -1.25 -5.82 -5.36
N CYS A 56 -2.25 -6.19 -4.53
CA CYS A 56 -2.08 -7.06 -3.37
C CYS A 56 -2.20 -8.52 -3.79
N GLU A 57 -1.08 -9.24 -3.79
CA GLU A 57 -1.03 -10.68 -4.13
C GLU A 57 -1.31 -11.55 -2.91
N GLN A 58 -0.88 -11.11 -1.73
CA GLN A 58 -1.04 -11.87 -0.49
C GLN A 58 -1.59 -10.95 0.61
N TYR A 59 -2.58 -11.48 1.32
CA TYR A 59 -3.15 -10.83 2.49
C TYR A 59 -3.47 -11.83 3.58
N THR A 60 -3.52 -11.37 4.81
CA THR A 60 -4.04 -12.11 5.94
C THR A 60 -5.27 -11.41 6.50
N LEU A 61 -6.23 -12.21 6.93
CA LEU A 61 -7.49 -11.74 7.48
C LEU A 61 -7.75 -12.44 8.82
N SER A 62 -8.11 -11.67 9.84
CA SER A 62 -8.51 -12.21 11.12
C SER A 62 -9.78 -11.54 11.63
N VAL A 63 -10.52 -12.27 12.43
CA VAL A 63 -11.68 -11.77 13.19
C VAL A 63 -11.45 -12.07 14.67
N ASN A 64 -11.46 -11.06 15.51
CA ASN A 64 -11.18 -11.16 16.93
C ASN A 64 -9.84 -11.87 17.24
N GLY A 65 -8.82 -11.60 16.41
CA GLY A 65 -7.50 -12.20 16.54
C GLY A 65 -7.36 -13.61 15.95
N GLN A 66 -8.44 -14.24 15.53
CA GLN A 66 -8.40 -15.56 14.91
C GLN A 66 -8.32 -15.44 13.39
N LEU A 67 -7.34 -16.11 12.77
CA LEU A 67 -7.18 -16.14 11.31
C LEU A 67 -8.41 -16.78 10.65
N VAL A 68 -8.90 -16.14 9.60
CA VAL A 68 -10.03 -16.63 8.82
C VAL A 68 -9.68 -16.71 7.34
N LYS A 69 -10.13 -17.78 6.69
CA LYS A 69 -10.09 -17.89 5.23
C LYS A 69 -11.44 -17.42 4.69
N ALA A 70 -11.44 -16.29 4.01
CA ALA A 70 -12.64 -15.76 3.36
C ALA A 70 -12.59 -16.04 1.85
N PRO A 71 -13.69 -16.42 1.21
CA PRO A 71 -13.75 -16.48 -0.24
C PRO A 71 -13.51 -15.09 -0.83
N THR A 72 -12.83 -15.04 -1.97
CA THR A 72 -12.63 -13.79 -2.72
C THR A 72 -13.56 -13.77 -3.92
N GLU A 73 -14.46 -12.79 -3.95
CA GLU A 73 -15.42 -12.60 -5.03
C GLU A 73 -15.25 -11.21 -5.64
N LYS A 74 -15.00 -11.14 -6.94
CA LYS A 74 -14.85 -9.87 -7.69
C LYS A 74 -13.91 -8.85 -7.01
N GLY A 75 -12.81 -9.34 -6.44
CA GLY A 75 -11.82 -8.50 -5.76
C GLY A 75 -12.17 -8.11 -4.32
N TYR A 76 -13.11 -8.82 -3.68
CA TYR A 76 -13.46 -8.61 -2.27
C TYR A 76 -13.33 -9.90 -1.47
N ALA A 77 -12.68 -9.83 -0.32
CA ALA A 77 -12.78 -10.87 0.70
C ALA A 77 -14.13 -10.77 1.40
N VAL A 78 -14.88 -11.88 1.44
CA VAL A 78 -16.28 -11.89 1.90
C VAL A 78 -16.38 -12.55 3.27
N LEU A 79 -16.80 -11.79 4.28
CA LEU A 79 -17.07 -12.28 5.63
C LEU A 79 -18.57 -12.31 5.86
N ASN A 80 -19.14 -13.53 5.96
CA ASN A 80 -20.55 -13.74 6.24
C ASN A 80 -20.72 -14.42 7.60
N LYS A 81 -21.08 -13.64 8.61
CA LYS A 81 -21.31 -14.13 9.98
C LYS A 81 -22.31 -13.26 10.73
N GLU A 82 -22.68 -13.68 11.92
CA GLU A 82 -23.34 -12.82 12.89
C GLU A 82 -22.29 -11.95 13.59
N TRP A 83 -22.47 -10.63 13.47
CA TRP A 83 -21.63 -9.61 14.09
C TRP A 83 -22.19 -9.20 15.44
N LYS A 84 -21.30 -9.05 16.42
CA LYS A 84 -21.60 -8.59 17.79
C LYS A 84 -20.87 -7.28 18.06
N GLN A 85 -21.35 -6.58 19.05
CA GLN A 85 -20.75 -5.32 19.49
C GLN A 85 -19.25 -5.51 19.80
N GLY A 86 -18.39 -4.72 19.16
CA GLY A 86 -16.96 -4.73 19.36
C GLY A 86 -16.21 -5.82 18.60
N ASP A 87 -16.85 -6.57 17.70
CA ASP A 87 -16.12 -7.48 16.77
C ASP A 87 -15.08 -6.71 15.97
N VAL A 88 -13.87 -7.25 15.90
CA VAL A 88 -12.73 -6.63 15.22
C VAL A 88 -12.31 -7.46 14.02
N ILE A 89 -12.27 -6.84 12.86
CA ILE A 89 -11.67 -7.39 11.64
C ILE A 89 -10.28 -6.76 11.48
N SER A 90 -9.26 -7.56 11.26
CA SER A 90 -7.93 -7.08 10.89
C SER A 90 -7.54 -7.65 9.52
N LEU A 91 -7.26 -6.75 8.57
CA LEU A 91 -6.77 -7.07 7.24
C LEU A 91 -5.34 -6.56 7.14
N SER A 92 -4.40 -7.44 6.80
CA SER A 92 -3.01 -7.09 6.52
C SER A 92 -2.70 -7.45 5.06
N MET A 93 -2.29 -6.45 4.26
CA MET A 93 -2.00 -6.58 2.84
C MET A 93 -0.50 -6.44 2.62
N GLU A 94 0.17 -7.51 2.16
CA GLU A 94 1.61 -7.44 1.90
C GLU A 94 1.93 -6.42 0.80
N MET A 95 2.96 -5.61 1.03
CA MET A 95 3.43 -4.57 0.11
C MET A 95 4.91 -4.77 -0.23
N PRO A 96 5.27 -5.84 -0.96
CA PRO A 96 6.64 -5.98 -1.45
C PRO A 96 6.98 -4.87 -2.43
N VAL A 97 8.27 -4.54 -2.54
CA VAL A 97 8.76 -3.65 -3.58
C VAL A 97 8.75 -4.41 -4.91
N LYS A 98 8.13 -3.81 -5.93
CA LYS A 98 8.02 -4.40 -7.27
C LYS A 98 8.66 -3.49 -8.32
N LEU A 99 9.33 -4.11 -9.28
CA LEU A 99 9.82 -3.46 -10.49
C LEU A 99 8.75 -3.54 -11.59
N MET A 100 8.30 -2.39 -12.04
CA MET A 100 7.27 -2.27 -13.05
C MET A 100 7.90 -1.99 -14.42
N THR A 101 7.45 -2.73 -15.44
CA THR A 101 7.83 -2.51 -16.83
C THR A 101 6.74 -1.69 -17.52
N ALA A 102 7.13 -0.71 -18.32
CA ALA A 102 6.17 0.05 -19.12
C ALA A 102 5.61 -0.79 -20.28
N ASP A 103 4.45 -0.40 -20.79
CA ASP A 103 3.92 -0.93 -22.03
C ASP A 103 4.94 -0.71 -23.16
N PRO A 104 5.28 -1.72 -23.99
CA PRO A 104 6.28 -1.60 -25.05
C PRO A 104 6.01 -0.50 -26.08
N ARG A 105 4.77 -0.03 -26.16
CA ARG A 105 4.39 1.11 -27.02
C ARG A 105 4.96 2.44 -26.50
N VAL A 106 5.31 2.53 -25.22
CA VAL A 106 5.96 3.70 -24.63
C VAL A 106 7.47 3.59 -24.80
N LYS A 107 7.95 3.93 -26.00
CA LYS A 107 9.35 3.74 -26.44
C LYS A 107 10.37 4.42 -25.51
N GLN A 108 10.01 5.54 -24.87
CA GLN A 108 10.87 6.30 -23.97
C GLN A 108 11.23 5.54 -22.68
N ASN A 109 10.46 4.50 -22.34
CA ASN A 109 10.63 3.71 -21.12
C ASN A 109 11.17 2.29 -21.37
N ILE A 110 11.55 1.98 -22.61
CA ILE A 110 12.23 0.72 -22.94
C ILE A 110 13.58 0.68 -22.21
N GLY A 111 13.90 -0.46 -21.57
CA GLY A 111 15.13 -0.61 -20.77
C GLY A 111 15.09 0.07 -19.40
N LYS A 112 13.91 0.53 -18.97
CA LYS A 112 13.72 1.16 -17.65
C LYS A 112 12.75 0.39 -16.79
N ARG A 113 12.82 0.64 -15.47
CA ARG A 113 11.86 0.14 -14.48
C ARG A 113 11.38 1.28 -13.59
N ALA A 114 10.11 1.25 -13.23
CA ALA A 114 9.58 2.05 -12.13
C ALA A 114 9.44 1.18 -10.89
N ILE A 115 9.56 1.81 -9.72
CA ILE A 115 9.46 1.12 -8.43
C ILE A 115 8.09 1.40 -7.82
N GLN A 116 7.41 0.33 -7.42
CA GLN A 116 6.10 0.38 -6.76
C GLN A 116 6.14 -0.39 -5.45
N ARG A 117 5.48 0.12 -4.42
CA ARG A 117 5.21 -0.58 -3.16
C ARG A 117 3.75 -0.38 -2.77
N GLY A 118 2.98 -1.47 -2.75
CA GLY A 118 1.53 -1.37 -2.58
C GLY A 118 0.91 -0.47 -3.66
N PRO A 119 0.08 0.52 -3.29
CA PRO A 119 -0.51 1.46 -4.23
C PRO A 119 0.42 2.61 -4.64
N LEU A 120 1.61 2.74 -4.01
CA LEU A 120 2.49 3.89 -4.16
C LEU A 120 3.55 3.63 -5.22
N VAL A 121 3.69 4.58 -6.15
CA VAL A 121 4.84 4.69 -7.07
C VAL A 121 5.92 5.51 -6.37
N TYR A 122 7.17 5.14 -6.61
CA TYR A 122 8.34 5.81 -6.04
C TYR A 122 9.14 6.52 -7.12
N CYS A 123 9.83 7.58 -6.72
CA CYS A 123 10.75 8.31 -7.57
C CYS A 123 12.11 8.51 -6.89
N MET A 124 13.11 8.72 -7.70
CA MET A 124 14.45 9.14 -7.31
C MET A 124 14.54 10.65 -7.46
N GLU A 125 14.97 11.36 -6.40
CA GLU A 125 15.26 12.80 -6.44
C GLU A 125 16.75 13.05 -6.30
N GLU A 126 17.24 14.08 -7.00
CA GLU A 126 18.66 14.48 -6.99
C GLU A 126 19.13 14.91 -5.59
N VAL A 127 18.23 15.49 -4.78
CA VAL A 127 18.54 15.90 -3.40
C VAL A 127 18.98 14.74 -2.50
N ASP A 128 18.47 13.53 -2.75
CA ASP A 128 18.85 12.31 -2.02
C ASP A 128 19.97 11.52 -2.72
N ASN A 129 20.21 11.80 -4.00
CA ASN A 129 21.10 11.05 -4.88
C ASN A 129 21.99 12.01 -5.68
N PRO A 130 22.86 12.81 -5.02
CA PRO A 130 23.61 13.88 -5.70
C PRO A 130 24.75 13.39 -6.58
N GLN A 131 25.13 12.09 -6.46
CA GLN A 131 26.25 11.53 -7.22
C GLN A 131 25.76 10.95 -8.53
N ASP A 132 26.21 11.53 -9.64
CA ASP A 132 25.96 11.02 -10.99
C ASP A 132 24.50 10.66 -11.31
N PHE A 133 23.58 11.50 -10.85
CA PHE A 133 22.13 11.28 -10.90
C PHE A 133 21.62 10.79 -12.27
N ASP A 134 22.17 11.32 -13.35
CA ASP A 134 21.71 11.01 -14.70
C ASP A 134 22.08 9.59 -15.14
N ASN A 135 23.15 9.02 -14.61
CA ASN A 135 23.65 7.70 -14.94
C ASN A 135 23.32 6.62 -13.89
N LEU A 136 22.63 6.97 -12.82
CA LEU A 136 22.17 6.01 -11.81
C LEU A 136 21.27 4.95 -12.45
N LYS A 137 21.59 3.68 -12.19
CA LYS A 137 20.87 2.51 -12.72
C LYS A 137 20.55 1.53 -11.61
N ILE A 138 19.50 0.77 -11.83
CA ILE A 138 19.17 -0.42 -11.04
C ILE A 138 19.47 -1.67 -11.88
N ALA A 139 19.73 -2.79 -11.22
CA ALA A 139 20.08 -4.05 -11.87
C ALA A 139 19.22 -5.20 -11.33
N ALA A 140 19.25 -6.34 -11.99
CA ALA A 140 18.51 -7.53 -11.56
C ALA A 140 18.85 -7.97 -10.13
N ASN A 141 20.09 -7.76 -9.69
CA ASN A 141 20.57 -8.11 -8.35
C ASN A 141 20.40 -6.98 -7.32
N THR A 142 19.70 -5.89 -7.68
CA THR A 142 19.45 -4.77 -6.73
C THR A 142 18.58 -5.28 -5.57
N SER A 143 19.05 -5.07 -4.36
CA SER A 143 18.25 -5.30 -3.15
C SER A 143 17.46 -4.05 -2.78
N PHE A 144 16.22 -4.24 -2.33
CA PHE A 144 15.33 -3.15 -1.93
C PHE A 144 14.97 -3.28 -0.46
N ASN A 145 15.15 -2.19 0.30
CA ASN A 145 14.77 -2.11 1.71
C ASN A 145 13.83 -0.92 1.91
N ALA A 146 12.58 -1.20 2.27
CA ALA A 146 11.58 -0.18 2.58
C ALA A 146 11.60 0.12 4.08
N GLN A 147 11.78 1.39 4.46
CA GLN A 147 11.86 1.81 5.85
C GLN A 147 11.05 3.09 6.07
N PHE A 148 10.20 3.08 7.11
CA PHE A 148 9.49 4.27 7.54
C PHE A 148 10.43 5.28 8.18
N ASN A 149 10.39 6.53 7.71
CA ASN A 149 11.16 7.65 8.25
C ASN A 149 10.19 8.70 8.82
N PRO A 150 9.99 8.75 10.14
CA PRO A 150 9.03 9.67 10.76
C PRO A 150 9.47 11.15 10.69
N LYS A 151 10.75 11.42 10.42
CA LYS A 151 11.30 12.78 10.38
C LYS A 151 11.29 13.39 8.97
N LEU A 152 11.09 12.60 7.94
CA LEU A 152 11.08 13.06 6.55
C LEU A 152 9.64 13.33 6.11
N LEU A 153 9.35 14.59 5.72
CA LEU A 153 8.07 15.05 5.16
C LEU A 153 6.85 14.59 5.98
N ASN A 154 6.93 14.75 7.31
CA ASN A 154 5.91 14.34 8.28
C ASN A 154 5.65 12.84 8.39
N GLY A 155 6.60 12.04 7.94
CA GLY A 155 6.54 10.57 8.01
C GLY A 155 6.19 9.94 6.66
N ILE A 156 7.20 9.36 6.01
CA ILE A 156 7.04 8.61 4.76
C ILE A 156 7.85 7.31 4.82
N THR A 157 7.45 6.32 4.04
CA THR A 157 8.29 5.14 3.81
C THR A 157 9.22 5.42 2.64
N THR A 158 10.53 5.42 2.87
CA THR A 158 11.54 5.48 1.83
C THR A 158 11.96 4.08 1.40
N ILE A 159 12.50 3.93 0.19
CA ILE A 159 13.09 2.68 -0.28
C ILE A 159 14.57 2.94 -0.57
N LYS A 160 15.46 2.14 0.02
CA LYS A 160 16.87 2.06 -0.39
C LYS A 160 17.03 0.94 -1.39
N ALA A 161 17.48 1.27 -2.59
CA ALA A 161 17.88 0.33 -3.63
C ALA A 161 19.41 0.23 -3.59
N THR A 162 19.95 -0.94 -3.22
CA THR A 162 21.39 -1.15 -3.06
C THR A 162 21.88 -2.10 -4.13
N THR A 163 22.88 -1.66 -4.89
CA THR A 163 23.70 -2.46 -5.78
C THR A 163 25.08 -2.71 -5.14
N ASN A 164 25.95 -3.47 -5.79
CA ASN A 164 27.32 -3.67 -5.28
C ASN A 164 28.14 -2.37 -5.21
N GLU A 165 27.74 -1.34 -5.97
CA GLU A 165 28.52 -0.12 -6.17
C GLU A 165 27.86 1.11 -5.55
N LEU A 166 26.54 1.10 -5.39
CA LEU A 166 25.79 2.31 -5.08
C LEU A 166 24.50 2.02 -4.29
N ALA A 167 24.13 2.97 -3.42
CA ALA A 167 22.83 3.00 -2.78
C ALA A 167 22.02 4.18 -3.29
N ILE A 168 20.84 3.89 -3.86
CA ILE A 168 19.87 4.88 -4.36
C ILE A 168 18.75 5.01 -3.34
N THR A 169 18.40 6.22 -2.96
CA THR A 169 17.26 6.53 -2.10
C THR A 169 16.07 6.95 -2.94
N LEU A 170 14.93 6.30 -2.68
CA LEU A 170 13.66 6.55 -3.37
C LEU A 170 12.62 7.04 -2.38
N VAL A 171 11.82 8.01 -2.80
CA VAL A 171 10.70 8.58 -2.03
C VAL A 171 9.38 8.34 -2.77
N PRO A 172 8.24 8.31 -2.07
CA PRO A 172 6.94 8.23 -2.75
C PRO A 172 6.76 9.39 -3.73
N TYR A 173 6.30 9.13 -4.94
CA TYR A 173 6.15 10.14 -5.99
C TYR A 173 5.29 11.34 -5.56
N TYR A 174 4.27 11.14 -4.73
CA TYR A 174 3.42 12.22 -4.24
C TYR A 174 4.16 13.22 -3.34
N THR A 175 5.37 12.89 -2.87
CA THR A 175 6.20 13.76 -2.03
C THR A 175 7.26 14.51 -2.82
N TRP A 176 7.31 14.33 -4.14
CA TRP A 176 8.26 14.99 -5.01
C TRP A 176 8.17 16.52 -4.91
N ASP A 177 9.32 17.18 -5.04
CA ASP A 177 9.50 18.65 -5.07
C ASP A 177 9.03 19.39 -3.79
N ASN A 178 8.96 18.69 -2.67
CA ASN A 178 8.60 19.30 -1.38
C ASN A 178 9.82 19.68 -0.52
N ARG A 179 11.03 19.66 -1.10
CA ARG A 179 12.29 19.97 -0.40
C ARG A 179 13.12 20.98 -1.21
N LYS A 180 14.16 20.53 -1.87
CA LYS A 180 15.02 21.34 -2.73
C LYS A 180 14.72 21.03 -4.18
N ALA A 181 14.56 22.08 -5.01
CA ALA A 181 14.43 21.90 -6.46
C ALA A 181 15.61 21.11 -7.04
N GLY A 182 15.34 20.20 -7.94
CA GLY A 182 16.32 19.33 -8.56
C GLY A 182 15.69 18.39 -9.59
N LYS A 183 16.51 17.52 -10.16
CA LYS A 183 16.05 16.49 -11.10
C LYS A 183 15.26 15.37 -10.38
N MET A 184 14.37 14.72 -11.12
CA MET A 184 13.60 13.58 -10.64
C MET A 184 13.46 12.53 -11.75
N LYS A 185 13.47 11.23 -11.34
CA LYS A 185 13.16 10.11 -12.24
C LYS A 185 12.21 9.14 -11.54
N VAL A 186 11.13 8.77 -12.24
CA VAL A 186 10.27 7.61 -11.91
C VAL A 186 10.78 6.36 -12.65
N TRP A 187 11.10 6.52 -13.93
CA TRP A 187 11.63 5.46 -14.78
C TRP A 187 13.16 5.50 -14.75
N ILE A 188 13.75 4.52 -14.07
CA ILE A 188 15.19 4.40 -13.83
C ILE A 188 15.75 3.38 -14.82
N ASP A 189 16.91 3.66 -15.41
CA ASP A 189 17.59 2.74 -16.33
C ASP A 189 17.88 1.40 -15.60
N TYR A 190 17.70 0.31 -16.33
CA TYR A 190 17.76 -1.05 -15.78
C TYR A 190 18.76 -1.90 -16.58
N ASN A 191 19.66 -2.54 -15.85
CA ASN A 191 20.59 -3.54 -16.39
C ASN A 191 20.08 -4.95 -16.02
N GLU A 192 19.97 -5.82 -17.03
CA GLU A 192 19.64 -7.24 -16.85
C GLU A 192 20.77 -8.04 -16.19
#